data_72c656a05899ccaebaa20635ed60c86b
#
_entry.id   72c656a05899ccaebaa20635ed60c86b
#
_cell.length_a   1.000
_cell.length_b   1.000
_cell.length_c   1.000
_cell.angle_alpha   90.00
_cell.angle_beta   90.00
_cell.angle_gamma   90.00
#
_symmetry.space_group_name_H-M   'P 1'
#
loop_
_entity.id
_entity.type
_entity.pdbx_description
1 polymer ?
#
loop_
_entity_poly.entity_id
_entity_poly.type
_entity_poly.pdbx_seq_one_letter_code
_entity_poly.pdbx_strand_id
1 'polypeptide(L)'
;IRGMSYDFSRSIFRTAHKLNTGSFIFEIAKSEIGYTFQQPHEIVPVILGAAIREEHIGPVFIQGDHFQVNAKNFKNNKEEELSGLKNLIKKGIEAGFYNIDIDTSTLVDLTKSTVIEQQRANFEVGVELTKYVRELEPKEITISVGGEIGEVGKENSNENELRAYLDNFNDCLEKSMNGAQSISKISIQTGTSHGGVPGPDGKVVDVSLDFKTLENLSRISRQEYGLAGAVQHGASTLPGSLFNKFPELETAEIHLAT
;
A
#
# COMPACT_ATOMS: atom_id res chain seq x y z
N ILE A 1 0.10 -11.65 -4.92
CA ILE A 1 -0.10 -12.93 -5.62
C ILE A 1 -1.38 -13.57 -5.11
N ARG A 2 -2.37 -13.77 -5.97
CA ARG A 2 -3.71 -14.23 -5.57
C ARG A 2 -4.07 -15.66 -6.01
N GLY A 3 -3.17 -16.37 -6.67
CA GLY A 3 -3.41 -17.76 -7.08
C GLY A 3 -2.14 -18.43 -7.57
N MET A 4 -2.09 -19.76 -7.52
CA MET A 4 -0.91 -20.56 -7.86
C MET A 4 0.37 -20.04 -7.16
N SER A 5 0.24 -19.62 -5.90
CA SER A 5 1.20 -18.77 -5.21
C SER A 5 2.61 -19.36 -5.17
N TYR A 6 2.74 -20.68 -5.06
CA TYR A 6 4.04 -21.35 -5.06
C TYR A 6 4.74 -21.25 -6.44
N ASP A 7 4.05 -21.68 -7.51
CA ASP A 7 4.66 -21.72 -8.84
C ASP A 7 4.90 -20.31 -9.39
N PHE A 8 4.00 -19.38 -9.06
CA PHE A 8 4.15 -17.99 -9.44
C PHE A 8 5.36 -17.35 -8.73
N SER A 9 5.49 -17.53 -7.42
CA SER A 9 6.66 -17.05 -6.66
C SER A 9 7.96 -17.64 -7.18
N ARG A 10 8.00 -18.94 -7.50
CA ARG A 10 9.16 -19.55 -8.14
C ARG A 10 9.54 -18.88 -9.46
N SER A 11 8.53 -18.59 -10.28
CA SER A 11 8.74 -17.93 -11.57
C SER A 11 9.28 -16.50 -11.41
N ILE A 12 8.82 -15.78 -10.39
CA ILE A 12 9.34 -14.46 -10.03
C ILE A 12 10.80 -14.55 -9.61
N PHE A 13 11.16 -15.44 -8.66
CA PHE A 13 12.55 -15.60 -8.21
C PHE A 13 13.48 -15.96 -9.35
N ARG A 14 13.11 -16.94 -10.21
CA ARG A 14 13.90 -17.30 -11.40
C ARG A 14 14.11 -16.13 -12.36
N THR A 15 13.05 -15.37 -12.58
CA THR A 15 13.12 -14.21 -13.49
C THR A 15 13.99 -13.12 -12.88
N ALA A 16 13.84 -12.86 -11.59
CA ALA A 16 14.65 -11.89 -10.87
C ALA A 16 16.14 -12.24 -10.92
N HIS A 17 16.51 -13.49 -10.69
CA HIS A 17 17.90 -13.97 -10.83
C HIS A 17 18.41 -13.80 -12.28
N LYS A 18 17.61 -14.22 -13.25
CA LYS A 18 17.99 -14.14 -14.68
C LYS A 18 18.22 -12.70 -15.13
N LEU A 19 17.44 -11.75 -14.63
CA LEU A 19 17.50 -10.34 -15.02
C LEU A 19 18.39 -9.52 -14.09
N ASN A 20 18.90 -10.11 -13.01
CA ASN A 20 19.65 -9.43 -11.96
C ASN A 20 18.88 -8.19 -11.45
N THR A 21 17.60 -8.40 -11.10
CA THR A 21 16.74 -7.31 -10.62
C THR A 21 17.15 -6.84 -9.24
N GLY A 22 16.77 -5.61 -8.90
CA GLY A 22 16.81 -5.12 -7.53
C GLY A 22 15.78 -5.79 -6.62
N SER A 23 15.51 -5.17 -5.48
CA SER A 23 14.53 -5.65 -4.51
C SER A 23 13.11 -5.66 -5.09
N PHE A 24 12.32 -6.65 -4.69
CA PHE A 24 10.89 -6.76 -5.01
C PHE A 24 10.14 -7.29 -3.80
N ILE A 25 8.83 -7.02 -3.77
CA ILE A 25 7.95 -7.34 -2.66
C ILE A 25 6.85 -8.28 -3.16
N PHE A 26 6.58 -9.32 -2.41
CA PHE A 26 5.37 -10.14 -2.60
C PHE A 26 4.24 -9.54 -1.78
N GLU A 27 3.13 -9.26 -2.40
CA GLU A 27 1.99 -8.64 -1.73
C GLU A 27 0.71 -9.45 -1.88
N ILE A 28 -0.17 -9.30 -0.90
CA ILE A 28 -1.54 -9.79 -0.92
C ILE A 28 -2.46 -8.79 -0.25
N ALA A 29 -3.53 -8.41 -0.93
CA ALA A 29 -4.49 -7.46 -0.40
C ALA A 29 -5.47 -8.12 0.58
N LYS A 30 -6.04 -7.33 1.52
CA LYS A 30 -7.11 -7.80 2.44
C LYS A 30 -8.24 -8.49 1.68
N SER A 31 -8.70 -7.92 0.56
CA SER A 31 -9.74 -8.52 -0.27
C SER A 31 -9.31 -9.86 -0.87
N GLU A 32 -8.07 -9.96 -1.33
CA GLU A 32 -7.50 -11.18 -1.91
C GLU A 32 -7.39 -12.30 -0.87
N ILE A 33 -6.94 -11.99 0.34
CA ILE A 33 -6.97 -12.93 1.47
C ILE A 33 -8.40 -13.46 1.68
N GLY A 34 -9.40 -12.56 1.57
CA GLY A 34 -10.81 -12.92 1.75
C GLY A 34 -11.33 -13.91 0.72
N TYR A 35 -11.16 -13.65 -0.57
CA TYR A 35 -11.75 -14.49 -1.62
C TYR A 35 -10.88 -15.69 -2.04
N THR A 36 -9.56 -15.65 -1.79
CA THR A 36 -8.68 -16.81 -2.03
C THR A 36 -8.56 -17.74 -0.84
N PHE A 37 -8.97 -17.28 0.34
CA PHE A 37 -8.78 -17.96 1.63
C PHE A 37 -7.29 -18.16 2.01
N GLN A 38 -6.34 -17.54 1.32
CA GLN A 38 -4.92 -17.60 1.64
C GLN A 38 -4.61 -16.68 2.82
N GLN A 39 -4.51 -17.27 3.99
CA GLN A 39 -4.18 -16.54 5.21
C GLN A 39 -2.68 -16.18 5.28
N PRO A 40 -2.27 -15.14 6.03
CA PRO A 40 -0.86 -14.74 6.16
C PRO A 40 0.08 -15.90 6.52
N HIS A 41 -0.31 -16.75 7.47
CA HIS A 41 0.48 -17.91 7.92
C HIS A 41 0.59 -19.02 6.88
N GLU A 42 -0.19 -18.98 5.80
CA GLU A 42 -0.12 -19.90 4.67
C GLU A 42 0.73 -19.31 3.54
N ILE A 43 0.51 -18.06 3.17
CA ILE A 43 1.21 -17.46 2.03
C ILE A 43 2.71 -17.27 2.30
N VAL A 44 3.09 -16.90 3.53
CA VAL A 44 4.51 -16.71 3.89
C VAL A 44 5.33 -17.97 3.67
N PRO A 45 5.02 -19.16 4.25
CA PRO A 45 5.79 -20.35 4.00
C PRO A 45 5.75 -20.81 2.54
N VAL A 46 4.70 -20.52 1.80
CA VAL A 46 4.63 -20.81 0.35
C VAL A 46 5.66 -19.99 -0.42
N ILE A 47 5.76 -18.68 -0.14
CA ILE A 47 6.76 -17.79 -0.75
C ILE A 47 8.19 -18.20 -0.33
N LEU A 48 8.42 -18.45 0.97
CA LEU A 48 9.72 -18.88 1.46
C LEU A 48 10.13 -20.24 0.90
N GLY A 49 9.20 -21.19 0.77
CA GLY A 49 9.45 -22.47 0.12
C GLY A 49 9.84 -22.31 -1.36
N ALA A 50 9.22 -21.35 -2.06
CA ALA A 50 9.60 -21.01 -3.43
C ALA A 50 11.01 -20.38 -3.50
N ALA A 51 11.33 -19.47 -2.57
CA ALA A 51 12.67 -18.87 -2.46
C ALA A 51 13.76 -19.94 -2.26
N ILE A 52 13.56 -20.85 -1.30
CA ILE A 52 14.48 -21.97 -1.04
C ILE A 52 14.63 -22.85 -2.30
N ARG A 53 13.53 -23.17 -2.96
CA ARG A 53 13.55 -24.02 -4.17
C ARG A 53 14.33 -23.39 -5.31
N GLU A 54 14.28 -22.08 -5.46
CA GLU A 54 14.98 -21.32 -6.51
C GLU A 54 16.34 -20.78 -6.02
N GLU A 55 16.84 -21.26 -4.88
CA GLU A 55 18.16 -20.91 -4.32
C GLU A 55 18.35 -19.39 -4.16
N HIS A 56 17.27 -18.70 -3.79
CA HIS A 56 17.33 -17.25 -3.55
C HIS A 56 18.17 -16.94 -2.31
N ILE A 57 19.18 -16.10 -2.49
CA ILE A 57 20.03 -15.59 -1.42
C ILE A 57 19.76 -14.10 -1.27
N GLY A 58 19.10 -13.71 -0.18
CA GLY A 58 18.76 -12.33 0.07
C GLY A 58 17.47 -12.20 0.86
N PRO A 59 17.06 -10.96 1.18
CA PRO A 59 15.82 -10.72 1.89
C PRO A 59 14.61 -11.06 1.02
N VAL A 60 13.57 -11.60 1.65
CA VAL A 60 12.26 -11.82 1.04
C VAL A 60 11.29 -10.84 1.69
N PHE A 61 10.84 -9.86 0.93
CA PHE A 61 9.87 -8.87 1.42
C PHE A 61 8.45 -9.34 1.13
N ILE A 62 7.60 -9.30 2.16
CA ILE A 62 6.18 -9.70 2.08
C ILE A 62 5.33 -8.57 2.67
N GLN A 63 4.27 -8.19 1.96
CA GLN A 63 3.44 -7.03 2.26
C GLN A 63 1.97 -7.40 2.34
N GLY A 64 1.31 -6.84 3.36
CA GLY A 64 -0.14 -6.72 3.38
C GLY A 64 -0.54 -5.46 2.64
N ASP A 65 -1.08 -5.63 1.44
CA ASP A 65 -1.53 -4.54 0.58
C ASP A 65 -2.98 -4.18 0.88
N HIS A 66 -3.35 -2.91 0.79
CA HIS A 66 -4.71 -2.44 1.06
C HIS A 66 -5.37 -3.10 2.27
N PHE A 67 -4.72 -3.01 3.44
CA PHE A 67 -5.39 -3.33 4.70
C PHE A 67 -6.43 -2.22 4.96
N GLN A 68 -7.46 -2.28 4.14
CA GLN A 68 -8.43 -1.21 3.93
C GLN A 68 -9.57 -1.29 4.95
N VAL A 69 -9.94 -0.12 5.49
CA VAL A 69 -11.17 0.06 6.25
C VAL A 69 -12.38 0.08 5.31
N ASN A 70 -13.38 -0.73 5.61
CA ASN A 70 -14.65 -0.67 4.89
C ASN A 70 -15.52 0.45 5.45
N ALA A 71 -15.72 1.53 4.70
CA ALA A 71 -16.44 2.71 5.14
C ALA A 71 -17.89 2.41 5.59
N LYS A 72 -18.58 1.47 4.92
CA LYS A 72 -19.95 1.08 5.30
C LYS A 72 -19.98 0.35 6.64
N ASN A 73 -19.08 -0.60 6.84
CA ASN A 73 -18.98 -1.33 8.09
C ASN A 73 -18.54 -0.40 9.23
N PHE A 74 -17.57 0.45 8.99
CA PHE A 74 -17.09 1.45 9.93
C PHE A 74 -18.22 2.39 10.39
N LYS A 75 -19.06 2.85 9.47
CA LYS A 75 -20.23 3.68 9.81
C LYS A 75 -21.26 2.92 10.64
N ASN A 76 -21.44 1.62 10.39
CA ASN A 76 -22.41 0.80 11.11
C ASN A 76 -21.90 0.36 12.49
N ASN A 77 -20.65 -0.08 12.58
CA ASN A 77 -19.98 -0.52 13.79
C ASN A 77 -18.46 -0.34 13.67
N LYS A 78 -17.97 0.83 14.10
CA LYS A 78 -16.55 1.19 14.05
C LYS A 78 -15.67 0.18 14.80
N GLU A 79 -16.09 -0.23 15.99
CA GLU A 79 -15.29 -1.10 16.86
C GLU A 79 -15.09 -2.48 16.22
N GLU A 80 -16.13 -3.04 15.63
CA GLU A 80 -16.07 -4.34 14.95
C GLU A 80 -15.17 -4.29 13.71
N GLU A 81 -15.32 -3.27 12.86
CA GLU A 81 -14.48 -3.11 11.65
C GLU A 81 -13.00 -2.96 12.03
N LEU A 82 -12.68 -2.09 12.98
CA LEU A 82 -11.30 -1.89 13.41
C LEU A 82 -10.73 -3.10 14.15
N SER A 83 -11.53 -3.81 14.95
CA SER A 83 -11.11 -5.04 15.61
C SER A 83 -10.77 -6.13 14.59
N GLY A 84 -11.59 -6.28 13.54
CA GLY A 84 -11.32 -7.20 12.43
C GLY A 84 -10.02 -6.88 11.71
N LEU A 85 -9.79 -5.59 11.41
CA LEU A 85 -8.57 -5.14 10.75
C LEU A 85 -7.33 -5.29 11.64
N LYS A 86 -7.41 -4.94 12.91
CA LYS A 86 -6.35 -5.17 13.90
C LYS A 86 -5.98 -6.65 14.02
N ASN A 87 -6.98 -7.54 14.00
CA ASN A 87 -6.73 -8.99 14.01
C ASN A 87 -5.98 -9.45 12.73
N LEU A 88 -6.31 -8.89 11.57
CA LEU A 88 -5.59 -9.18 10.32
C LEU A 88 -4.15 -8.66 10.37
N ILE A 89 -3.93 -7.42 10.83
CA ILE A 89 -2.60 -6.84 11.05
C ILE A 89 -1.76 -7.75 11.96
N LYS A 90 -2.32 -8.14 13.11
CA LYS A 90 -1.64 -9.05 14.04
C LYS A 90 -1.23 -10.36 13.38
N LYS A 91 -2.14 -11.02 12.67
CA LYS A 91 -1.86 -12.27 11.94
C LYS A 91 -0.78 -12.06 10.87
N GLY A 92 -0.79 -10.92 10.18
CA GLY A 92 0.23 -10.56 9.21
C GLY A 92 1.61 -10.45 9.86
N ILE A 93 1.72 -9.68 10.94
CA ILE A 93 2.98 -9.49 11.66
C ILE A 93 3.51 -10.81 12.23
N GLU A 94 2.65 -11.61 12.87
CA GLU A 94 3.00 -12.93 13.41
C GLU A 94 3.47 -13.91 12.32
N ALA A 95 2.98 -13.75 11.09
CA ALA A 95 3.40 -14.55 9.94
C ALA A 95 4.69 -14.05 9.28
N GLY A 96 5.12 -12.82 9.54
CA GLY A 96 6.31 -12.21 8.95
C GLY A 96 6.03 -11.15 7.88
N PHE A 97 4.84 -10.56 7.86
CA PHE A 97 4.57 -9.35 7.06
C PHE A 97 5.22 -8.16 7.76
N TYR A 98 6.32 -7.67 7.20
CA TYR A 98 7.03 -6.51 7.74
C TYR A 98 6.88 -5.26 6.86
N ASN A 99 5.91 -5.32 5.96
CA ASN A 99 5.38 -4.20 5.19
C ASN A 99 3.85 -4.29 5.25
N ILE A 100 3.17 -3.23 5.69
CA ILE A 100 1.72 -3.20 5.86
C ILE A 100 1.20 -1.85 5.36
N ASP A 101 0.40 -1.87 4.30
CA ASP A 101 -0.24 -0.69 3.76
C ASP A 101 -1.64 -0.53 4.38
N ILE A 102 -1.76 0.47 5.23
CA ILE A 102 -3.01 0.84 5.91
C ILE A 102 -3.77 1.81 5.01
N ASP A 103 -4.91 1.35 4.51
CA ASP A 103 -5.78 2.15 3.67
C ASP A 103 -7.03 2.58 4.43
N THR A 104 -7.02 3.84 4.85
CA THR A 104 -8.14 4.51 5.51
C THR A 104 -8.77 5.59 4.61
N SER A 105 -8.33 5.72 3.37
CA SER A 105 -8.78 6.72 2.41
C SER A 105 -10.28 6.64 2.11
N THR A 106 -10.89 5.47 2.25
CA THR A 106 -12.35 5.27 2.13
C THR A 106 -13.17 6.07 3.14
N LEU A 107 -12.53 6.61 4.19
CA LEU A 107 -13.16 7.43 5.21
C LEU A 107 -13.12 8.93 4.92
N VAL A 108 -12.53 9.34 3.81
CA VAL A 108 -12.53 10.75 3.37
C VAL A 108 -13.95 11.23 3.14
N ASP A 109 -14.29 12.39 3.71
CA ASP A 109 -15.63 12.99 3.65
C ASP A 109 -15.64 14.30 2.86
N LEU A 110 -15.92 14.21 1.56
CA LEU A 110 -15.97 15.37 0.66
C LEU A 110 -17.10 16.36 0.96
N THR A 111 -18.00 16.04 1.88
CA THR A 111 -19.06 17.00 2.30
C THR A 111 -18.54 18.09 3.23
N LYS A 112 -17.33 17.94 3.75
CA LYS A 112 -16.68 18.91 4.64
C LYS A 112 -16.09 20.09 3.88
N SER A 113 -15.99 21.23 4.59
CA SER A 113 -15.63 22.52 4.00
C SER A 113 -14.13 22.67 3.73
N THR A 114 -13.29 22.01 4.51
CA THR A 114 -11.83 22.13 4.38
C THR A 114 -11.19 20.76 4.11
N VAL A 115 -10.07 20.75 3.41
CA VAL A 115 -9.32 19.51 3.10
C VAL A 115 -8.92 18.77 4.37
N ILE A 116 -8.55 19.49 5.43
CA ILE A 116 -8.21 18.88 6.73
C ILE A 116 -9.42 18.16 7.32
N GLU A 117 -10.60 18.77 7.28
CA GLU A 117 -11.82 18.12 7.80
C GLU A 117 -12.23 16.94 6.92
N GLN A 118 -12.03 17.01 5.60
CA GLN A 118 -12.27 15.91 4.67
C GLN A 118 -11.39 14.72 4.99
N GLN A 119 -10.11 14.96 5.27
CA GLN A 119 -9.10 13.92 5.57
C GLN A 119 -9.09 13.48 7.03
N ARG A 120 -9.83 14.10 7.93
CA ARG A 120 -9.76 13.87 9.39
C ARG A 120 -9.88 12.39 9.77
N ALA A 121 -10.94 11.72 9.32
CA ALA A 121 -11.15 10.33 9.64
C ALA A 121 -10.06 9.42 9.02
N ASN A 122 -9.54 9.79 7.86
CA ASN A 122 -8.44 9.10 7.20
C ASN A 122 -7.18 9.11 8.09
N PHE A 123 -6.67 10.29 8.48
CA PHE A 123 -5.45 10.34 9.28
C PHE A 123 -5.63 9.88 10.73
N GLU A 124 -6.76 10.16 11.40
CA GLU A 124 -6.99 9.73 12.80
C GLU A 124 -7.05 8.20 12.91
N VAL A 125 -7.77 7.52 12.02
CA VAL A 125 -7.86 6.05 12.00
C VAL A 125 -6.54 5.44 11.51
N GLY A 126 -5.88 6.05 10.54
CA GLY A 126 -4.55 5.66 10.10
C GLY A 126 -3.53 5.65 11.25
N VAL A 127 -3.54 6.71 12.08
CA VAL A 127 -2.71 6.79 13.30
C VAL A 127 -3.08 5.68 14.30
N GLU A 128 -4.37 5.44 14.55
CA GLU A 128 -4.82 4.37 15.47
C GLU A 128 -4.26 3.00 15.04
N LEU A 129 -4.32 2.68 13.76
CA LEU A 129 -3.84 1.41 13.22
C LEU A 129 -2.30 1.35 13.17
N THR A 130 -1.64 2.46 12.84
CA THR A 130 -0.18 2.54 12.87
C THR A 130 0.38 2.33 14.26
N LYS A 131 -0.22 2.94 15.29
CA LYS A 131 0.14 2.67 16.68
C LYS A 131 0.04 1.19 17.02
N TYR A 132 -1.03 0.54 16.59
CA TYR A 132 -1.20 -0.89 16.82
C TYR A 132 -0.11 -1.72 16.13
N VAL A 133 0.35 -1.34 14.94
CA VAL A 133 1.52 -1.96 14.30
C VAL A 133 2.77 -1.77 15.15
N ARG A 134 3.03 -0.53 15.63
CA ARG A 134 4.19 -0.21 16.48
C ARG A 134 4.21 -0.97 17.80
N GLU A 135 3.05 -1.23 18.38
CA GLU A 135 2.91 -2.04 19.61
C GLU A 135 3.23 -3.53 19.38
N LEU A 136 3.05 -4.03 18.16
CA LEU A 136 3.25 -5.44 17.81
C LEU A 136 4.58 -5.73 17.10
N GLU A 137 5.26 -4.72 16.59
CA GLU A 137 6.49 -4.94 15.82
C GLU A 137 7.60 -5.58 16.68
N PRO A 138 8.39 -6.49 16.09
CA PRO A 138 9.54 -7.08 16.79
C PRO A 138 10.57 -6.01 17.14
N LYS A 139 11.24 -6.16 18.28
CA LYS A 139 12.20 -5.14 18.81
C LYS A 139 13.31 -4.74 17.84
N GLU A 140 13.70 -5.62 16.93
CA GLU A 140 14.82 -5.41 16.00
C GLU A 140 14.35 -5.03 14.59
N ILE A 141 13.04 -4.91 14.39
CA ILE A 141 12.45 -4.65 13.07
C ILE A 141 11.47 -3.49 13.18
N THR A 142 11.73 -2.41 12.45
CA THR A 142 10.72 -1.39 12.22
C THR A 142 9.89 -1.79 11.01
N ILE A 143 8.62 -2.08 11.22
CA ILE A 143 7.70 -2.47 10.15
C ILE A 143 7.46 -1.25 9.25
N SER A 144 7.64 -1.42 7.94
CA SER A 144 7.25 -0.41 6.95
C SER A 144 5.72 -0.30 6.95
N VAL A 145 5.22 0.89 7.25
CA VAL A 145 3.78 1.20 7.18
C VAL A 145 3.55 2.16 6.02
N GLY A 146 2.66 1.80 5.11
CA GLY A 146 2.16 2.68 4.08
C GLY A 146 0.86 3.36 4.53
N GLY A 147 0.68 4.61 4.13
CA GLY A 147 -0.61 5.30 4.23
C GLY A 147 -1.20 5.53 2.85
N GLU A 148 -2.43 6.03 2.78
CA GLU A 148 -3.10 6.30 1.51
C GLU A 148 -3.98 7.55 1.59
N ILE A 149 -3.83 8.45 0.62
CA ILE A 149 -4.77 9.56 0.42
C ILE A 149 -5.82 9.23 -0.66
N GLY A 150 -5.53 8.26 -1.51
CA GLY A 150 -6.45 7.57 -2.41
C GLY A 150 -7.13 8.43 -3.47
N GLU A 151 -8.11 7.83 -4.10
CA GLU A 151 -8.99 8.48 -5.06
C GLU A 151 -10.11 9.23 -4.34
N VAL A 152 -10.01 10.55 -4.33
CA VAL A 152 -10.99 11.41 -3.69
C VAL A 152 -11.81 12.11 -4.78
N GLY A 153 -13.12 11.83 -4.84
CA GLY A 153 -14.02 12.45 -5.80
C GLY A 153 -13.75 12.12 -7.26
N LYS A 154 -13.07 11.02 -7.55
CA LYS A 154 -12.64 10.59 -8.90
C LYS A 154 -11.62 11.54 -9.55
N GLU A 155 -10.89 12.28 -8.74
CA GLU A 155 -9.82 13.17 -9.17
C GLU A 155 -8.46 12.62 -8.74
N ASN A 156 -7.40 13.07 -9.41
CA ASN A 156 -6.03 12.77 -8.99
C ASN A 156 -5.73 13.41 -7.65
N SER A 157 -4.89 12.77 -6.85
CA SER A 157 -4.38 13.34 -5.61
C SER A 157 -3.63 14.65 -5.87
N ASN A 158 -3.66 15.53 -4.90
CA ASN A 158 -2.98 16.82 -4.99
C ASN A 158 -2.17 17.16 -3.73
N GLU A 159 -1.36 18.19 -3.82
CA GLU A 159 -0.45 18.61 -2.75
C GLU A 159 -1.18 19.01 -1.47
N ASN A 160 -2.36 19.65 -1.57
CA ASN A 160 -3.11 20.05 -0.39
C ASN A 160 -3.62 18.84 0.39
N GLU A 161 -4.06 17.79 -0.30
CA GLU A 161 -4.49 16.54 0.32
C GLU A 161 -3.31 15.82 1.00
N LEU A 162 -2.16 15.75 0.30
CA LEU A 162 -0.94 15.14 0.84
C LEU A 162 -0.51 15.84 2.13
N ARG A 163 -0.42 17.17 2.12
CA ARG A 163 -0.04 17.95 3.29
C ARG A 163 -1.06 17.85 4.41
N ALA A 164 -2.34 17.99 4.10
CA ALA A 164 -3.40 17.85 5.09
C ALA A 164 -3.38 16.49 5.79
N TYR A 165 -3.08 15.42 5.05
CA TYR A 165 -2.94 14.09 5.64
C TYR A 165 -1.65 13.99 6.46
N LEU A 166 -0.48 14.24 5.89
CA LEU A 166 0.82 13.97 6.54
C LEU A 166 1.08 14.87 7.74
N ASP A 167 0.76 16.17 7.67
CA ASP A 167 0.94 17.09 8.80
C ASP A 167 0.11 16.66 10.00
N ASN A 168 -1.18 16.37 9.76
CA ASN A 168 -2.09 15.97 10.83
C ASN A 168 -1.85 14.53 11.33
N PHE A 169 -1.46 13.63 10.43
CA PHE A 169 -1.06 12.27 10.82
C PHE A 169 0.13 12.30 11.78
N ASN A 170 1.20 13.00 11.40
CA ASN A 170 2.42 13.10 12.21
C ASN A 170 2.15 13.79 13.56
N ASP A 171 1.38 14.86 13.56
CA ASP A 171 1.00 15.59 14.77
C ASP A 171 0.14 14.71 15.72
N CYS A 172 -0.82 13.98 15.19
CA CYS A 172 -1.64 13.04 15.97
C CYS A 172 -0.81 11.85 16.49
N LEU A 173 0.09 11.31 15.69
CA LEU A 173 0.95 10.21 16.12
C LEU A 173 1.89 10.65 17.24
N GLU A 174 2.58 11.77 17.07
CA GLU A 174 3.50 12.32 18.08
C GLU A 174 2.77 12.59 19.43
N LYS A 175 1.57 13.17 19.38
CA LYS A 175 0.77 13.42 20.59
C LYS A 175 0.30 12.15 21.28
N SER A 176 0.06 11.08 20.55
CA SER A 176 -0.53 9.85 21.09
C SER A 176 0.48 8.73 21.36
N MET A 177 1.67 8.80 20.73
CA MET A 177 2.76 7.82 20.89
C MET A 177 4.09 8.51 20.56
N ASN A 178 4.54 9.41 21.47
CA ASN A 178 5.74 10.23 21.27
C ASN A 178 6.95 9.40 20.87
N GLY A 179 7.65 9.85 19.82
CA GLY A 179 8.83 9.20 19.28
C GLY A 179 8.55 7.93 18.46
N ALA A 180 7.29 7.59 18.19
CA ALA A 180 6.96 6.47 17.33
C ALA A 180 7.35 6.78 15.86
N GLN A 181 7.87 5.76 15.16
CA GLN A 181 8.14 5.88 13.73
C GLN A 181 6.85 6.06 12.94
N SER A 182 6.78 7.10 12.13
CA SER A 182 5.65 7.39 11.25
C SER A 182 5.56 6.40 10.08
N ILE A 183 4.66 6.66 9.14
CA ILE A 183 4.58 5.88 7.90
C ILE A 183 5.86 6.10 7.07
N SER A 184 6.17 5.13 6.23
CA SER A 184 7.39 5.12 5.39
C SER A 184 7.13 5.50 3.93
N LYS A 185 5.89 5.42 3.48
CA LYS A 185 5.45 5.67 2.09
C LYS A 185 3.99 6.07 2.06
N ILE A 186 3.55 6.66 0.95
CA ILE A 186 2.17 7.14 0.78
C ILE A 186 1.62 6.78 -0.59
N SER A 187 0.50 6.06 -0.61
CA SER A 187 -0.21 5.77 -1.86
C SER A 187 -1.05 6.95 -2.31
N ILE A 188 -0.99 7.22 -3.62
CA ILE A 188 -1.66 8.34 -4.27
C ILE A 188 -2.40 7.90 -5.53
N GLN A 189 -3.40 8.68 -5.95
CA GLN A 189 -4.10 8.49 -7.21
C GLN A 189 -3.56 9.42 -8.29
N THR A 190 -3.23 8.84 -9.45
CA THR A 190 -2.67 9.56 -10.60
C THR A 190 -3.36 9.21 -11.92
N GLY A 191 -4.60 8.74 -11.87
CA GLY A 191 -5.42 8.44 -13.05
C GLY A 191 -5.46 6.95 -13.44
N THR A 192 -4.84 6.04 -12.67
CA THR A 192 -4.99 4.60 -12.90
C THR A 192 -6.27 4.06 -12.27
N SER A 193 -6.87 3.05 -12.90
CA SER A 193 -7.94 2.27 -12.32
C SER A 193 -7.53 0.80 -12.26
N HIS A 194 -7.90 0.12 -11.18
CA HIS A 194 -7.67 -1.33 -11.07
C HIS A 194 -8.42 -2.08 -12.17
N GLY A 195 -7.70 -2.92 -12.93
CA GLY A 195 -8.28 -3.80 -13.94
C GLY A 195 -8.51 -3.20 -15.32
N GLY A 196 -8.15 -1.93 -15.51
CA GLY A 196 -8.39 -1.21 -16.77
C GLY A 196 -9.87 -0.94 -17.06
N VAL A 197 -10.15 0.06 -17.86
CA VAL A 197 -11.52 0.37 -18.32
C VAL A 197 -11.71 -0.27 -19.71
N PRO A 198 -12.63 -1.24 -19.89
CA PRO A 198 -12.90 -1.77 -21.21
C PRO A 198 -13.54 -0.70 -22.10
N GLY A 199 -12.93 -0.44 -23.23
CA GLY A 199 -13.50 0.42 -24.26
C GLY A 199 -14.68 -0.23 -24.98
N PRO A 200 -15.41 0.54 -25.81
CA PRO A 200 -16.53 0.01 -26.59
C PRO A 200 -16.15 -1.11 -27.58
N ASP A 201 -14.87 -1.19 -27.92
CA ASP A 201 -14.28 -2.20 -28.81
C ASP A 201 -13.75 -3.44 -28.05
N GLY A 202 -13.97 -3.50 -26.73
CA GLY A 202 -13.50 -4.58 -25.85
C GLY A 202 -12.00 -4.53 -25.54
N LYS A 203 -11.27 -3.53 -26.02
CA LYS A 203 -9.89 -3.29 -25.62
C LYS A 203 -9.84 -2.46 -24.35
N VAL A 204 -8.80 -2.68 -23.54
CA VAL A 204 -8.54 -1.81 -22.39
C VAL A 204 -8.17 -0.43 -22.93
N VAL A 205 -8.87 0.60 -22.47
CA VAL A 205 -8.56 2.00 -22.80
C VAL A 205 -7.16 2.29 -22.28
N ASP A 206 -6.34 2.96 -23.09
CA ASP A 206 -5.02 3.41 -22.64
C ASP A 206 -5.18 4.31 -21.42
N VAL A 207 -4.65 3.86 -20.29
CA VAL A 207 -4.64 4.62 -19.04
C VAL A 207 -3.56 5.69 -19.16
N SER A 208 -3.96 6.94 -19.13
CA SER A 208 -3.03 8.06 -19.08
C SER A 208 -2.66 8.34 -17.64
N LEU A 209 -1.46 7.93 -17.24
CA LEU A 209 -0.92 8.25 -15.93
C LEU A 209 -0.46 9.71 -15.88
N ASP A 210 -0.84 10.42 -14.83
CA ASP A 210 -0.33 11.76 -14.55
C ASP A 210 1.04 11.67 -13.86
N PHE A 211 2.08 11.50 -14.64
CA PHE A 211 3.46 11.43 -14.17
C PHE A 211 3.92 12.71 -13.45
N LYS A 212 3.35 13.86 -13.80
CA LYS A 212 3.69 15.12 -13.15
C LYS A 212 3.18 15.17 -11.70
N THR A 213 1.96 14.72 -11.48
CA THR A 213 1.40 14.56 -10.13
C THR A 213 2.21 13.54 -9.33
N LEU A 214 2.54 12.39 -9.94
CA LEU A 214 3.37 11.36 -9.28
C LEU A 214 4.74 11.92 -8.86
N GLU A 215 5.45 12.59 -9.77
CA GLU A 215 6.75 13.22 -9.49
C GLU A 215 6.66 14.24 -8.35
N ASN A 216 5.70 15.16 -8.45
CA ASN A 216 5.55 16.23 -7.48
C ASN A 216 5.27 15.69 -6.08
N LEU A 217 4.28 14.81 -5.95
CA LEU A 217 3.88 14.27 -4.65
C LEU A 217 4.95 13.32 -4.08
N SER A 218 5.65 12.55 -4.92
CA SER A 218 6.75 11.71 -4.46
C SER A 218 7.91 12.57 -3.93
N ARG A 219 8.27 13.62 -4.63
CA ARG A 219 9.33 14.55 -4.21
C ARG A 219 8.98 15.24 -2.89
N ILE A 220 7.78 15.77 -2.73
CA ILE A 220 7.32 16.39 -1.47
C ILE A 220 7.39 15.35 -0.34
N SER A 221 6.87 14.15 -0.54
CA SER A 221 6.90 13.07 0.46
C SER A 221 8.31 12.75 0.93
N ARG A 222 9.28 12.74 0.02
CA ARG A 222 10.68 12.45 0.33
C ARG A 222 11.40 13.64 1.02
N GLN A 223 11.27 14.81 0.44
CA GLN A 223 12.10 15.97 0.85
C GLN A 223 11.59 16.65 2.10
N GLU A 224 10.27 16.68 2.30
CA GLU A 224 9.67 17.41 3.41
C GLU A 224 9.25 16.50 4.57
N TYR A 225 8.87 15.24 4.25
CA TYR A 225 8.38 14.30 5.27
C TYR A 225 9.32 13.12 5.53
N GLY A 226 10.40 12.98 4.76
CA GLY A 226 11.39 11.90 4.93
C GLY A 226 10.87 10.51 4.59
N LEU A 227 9.77 10.41 3.82
CA LEU A 227 9.24 9.13 3.35
C LEU A 227 10.11 8.55 2.23
N ALA A 228 9.92 7.29 1.90
CA ALA A 228 10.54 6.67 0.73
C ALA A 228 10.02 7.26 -0.59
N GLY A 229 8.81 7.82 -0.60
CA GLY A 229 8.16 8.45 -1.73
C GLY A 229 6.71 8.04 -1.89
N ALA A 230 6.14 8.34 -3.06
CA ALA A 230 4.80 7.94 -3.44
C ALA A 230 4.76 6.48 -3.92
N VAL A 231 3.62 5.82 -3.71
CA VAL A 231 3.30 4.49 -4.20
C VAL A 231 2.27 4.59 -5.32
N GLN A 232 2.51 3.84 -6.41
CA GLN A 232 1.62 3.80 -7.57
C GLN A 232 0.90 2.46 -7.67
N HIS A 233 -0.42 2.47 -7.49
CA HIS A 233 -1.27 1.31 -7.75
C HIS A 233 -1.70 1.22 -9.22
N GLY A 234 -2.16 0.03 -9.65
CA GLY A 234 -2.72 -0.19 -10.98
C GLY A 234 -1.72 -0.17 -12.13
N ALA A 235 -0.42 -0.26 -11.84
CA ALA A 235 0.64 -0.25 -12.85
C ALA A 235 0.61 -1.45 -13.81
N SER A 236 -0.08 -2.55 -13.47
CA SER A 236 -0.25 -3.73 -14.32
C SER A 236 -0.98 -3.46 -15.64
N THR A 237 -1.70 -2.34 -15.74
CA THR A 237 -2.41 -1.94 -16.96
C THR A 237 -1.57 -1.05 -17.90
N LEU A 238 -0.36 -0.69 -17.48
CA LEU A 238 0.51 0.20 -18.23
C LEU A 238 1.39 -0.56 -19.25
N PRO A 239 1.72 0.06 -20.38
CA PRO A 239 2.72 -0.46 -21.30
C PRO A 239 4.08 -0.63 -20.63
N GLY A 240 4.78 -1.72 -20.89
CA GLY A 240 6.11 -2.01 -20.34
C GLY A 240 7.15 -0.91 -20.58
N SER A 241 6.99 -0.14 -21.66
CA SER A 241 7.85 1.01 -22.00
C SER A 241 7.76 2.19 -21.03
N LEU A 242 6.79 2.20 -20.13
CA LEU A 242 6.63 3.27 -19.12
C LEU A 242 7.30 2.95 -17.80
N PHE A 243 7.70 1.70 -17.55
CA PHE A 243 8.21 1.29 -16.24
C PHE A 243 9.53 1.95 -15.85
N ASN A 244 10.37 2.32 -16.81
CA ASN A 244 11.61 3.04 -16.53
C ASN A 244 11.38 4.45 -15.96
N LYS A 245 10.20 5.02 -16.15
CA LYS A 245 9.87 6.34 -15.62
C LYS A 245 9.72 6.38 -14.10
N PHE A 246 9.24 5.30 -13.49
CA PHE A 246 8.98 5.31 -12.05
C PHE A 246 10.23 5.59 -11.20
N PRO A 247 11.38 4.92 -11.42
CA PRO A 247 12.60 5.30 -10.72
C PRO A 247 13.07 6.74 -11.03
N GLU A 248 12.89 7.22 -12.27
CA GLU A 248 13.25 8.59 -12.65
C GLU A 248 12.42 9.65 -11.90
N LEU A 249 11.18 9.30 -11.51
CA LEU A 249 10.23 10.15 -10.78
C LEU A 249 10.30 9.93 -9.25
N GLU A 250 11.31 9.21 -8.79
CA GLU A 250 11.51 8.91 -7.36
C GLU A 250 10.32 8.19 -6.70
N THR A 251 9.59 7.37 -7.47
CA THR A 251 8.49 6.54 -6.98
C THR A 251 9.04 5.48 -6.03
N ALA A 252 8.45 5.34 -4.83
CA ALA A 252 8.90 4.37 -3.84
C ALA A 252 8.58 2.94 -4.25
N GLU A 253 7.35 2.71 -4.67
CA GLU A 253 6.84 1.39 -5.07
C GLU A 253 5.85 1.51 -6.22
N ILE A 254 5.77 0.46 -7.03
CA ILE A 254 4.71 0.24 -8.00
C ILE A 254 4.06 -1.12 -7.74
N HIS A 255 2.74 -1.16 -7.71
CA HIS A 255 2.00 -2.36 -7.42
C HIS A 255 1.43 -2.98 -8.70
N LEU A 256 1.71 -4.27 -8.89
CA LEU A 256 1.32 -5.05 -10.06
C LEU A 256 0.36 -6.16 -9.64
N ALA A 257 -0.90 -6.06 -10.06
CA ALA A 257 -1.85 -7.15 -9.89
C ALA A 257 -1.50 -8.33 -10.81
N THR A 258 -1.60 -9.52 -10.28
CA THR A 258 -1.27 -10.78 -10.99
C THR A 258 -2.49 -11.65 -11.16
#